data_5b778ae4b03d95abf004e3a55ddc927c
#
_entry.id   5b778ae4b03d95abf004e3a55ddc927c
#
_cell.length_a   1.000
_cell.length_b   1.000
_cell.length_c   1.000
_cell.angle_alpha   90.00
_cell.angle_beta   90.00
_cell.angle_gamma   90.00
#
_symmetry.space_group_name_H-M   'P 1'
#
loop_
_entity.id
_entity.type
_entity.pdbx_description
1 polymer ?
#
loop_
_entity_poly.entity_id
_entity_poly.type
_entity_poly.pdbx_seq_one_letter_code
_entity_poly.pdbx_strand_id
1 'polypeptide(L)'
;MPDPCEHGFCHDLISDYDCLCEKGWTGKNCEVDIDDCMEKPCQNGGYCNDLLNDYQCQCPPVYKGKNCEIDINECEANPCQVRYFLSFIFINKNNFQNGGGCVNHVPGYFCICKAGFSGTHCETNIDDCRNFSNK
;
A
#
# COMPACT_ATOMS: atom_id res chain seq x y z
N MET A 1 -27.54 -39.26 -15.92
CA MET A 1 -26.17 -38.93 -16.31
C MET A 1 -25.65 -37.81 -15.46
N PRO A 2 -24.43 -37.92 -14.94
CA PRO A 2 -23.86 -36.79 -14.20
C PRO A 2 -23.66 -35.59 -15.13
N ASP A 3 -23.89 -34.40 -14.58
CA ASP A 3 -23.69 -33.14 -15.27
C ASP A 3 -22.20 -32.96 -15.55
N PRO A 4 -21.75 -32.73 -16.81
CA PRO A 4 -20.35 -32.51 -17.10
C PRO A 4 -19.86 -31.11 -16.71
N CYS A 5 -20.77 -30.17 -16.46
CA CYS A 5 -20.41 -28.80 -16.11
C CYS A 5 -20.19 -28.69 -14.61
N GLU A 6 -18.93 -28.54 -14.20
CA GLU A 6 -18.57 -28.48 -12.75
C GLU A 6 -19.10 -27.22 -12.06
N HIS A 7 -18.93 -26.08 -12.71
CA HIS A 7 -19.33 -24.76 -12.16
C HIS A 7 -20.11 -23.99 -13.23
N GLY A 8 -21.29 -24.51 -13.62
CA GLY A 8 -22.08 -23.84 -14.63
C GLY A 8 -23.32 -24.66 -15.01
N PHE A 9 -24.02 -24.21 -16.04
CA PHE A 9 -25.18 -24.86 -16.59
C PHE A 9 -24.85 -25.60 -17.87
N CYS A 10 -25.29 -26.85 -17.96
CA CYS A 10 -25.15 -27.65 -19.17
C CYS A 10 -26.24 -27.27 -20.19
N HIS A 11 -25.80 -26.91 -21.38
CA HIS A 11 -26.68 -26.70 -22.53
C HIS A 11 -26.47 -27.82 -23.52
N ASP A 12 -27.54 -28.57 -23.78
CA ASP A 12 -27.51 -29.74 -24.65
C ASP A 12 -27.52 -29.30 -26.11
N LEU A 13 -26.56 -29.79 -26.89
CA LEU A 13 -26.43 -29.55 -28.31
C LEU A 13 -26.65 -30.87 -29.07
N ILE A 14 -26.75 -30.82 -30.41
CA ILE A 14 -26.85 -32.00 -31.25
C ILE A 14 -25.50 -32.73 -31.18
N SER A 15 -25.52 -33.92 -30.55
CA SER A 15 -24.32 -34.79 -30.37
C SER A 15 -23.17 -34.17 -29.58
N ASP A 16 -23.47 -33.11 -28.82
CA ASP A 16 -22.45 -32.41 -27.98
C ASP A 16 -23.18 -31.64 -26.86
N TYR A 17 -22.41 -30.96 -26.06
CA TYR A 17 -22.91 -30.07 -25.01
C TYR A 17 -22.05 -28.83 -24.93
N ASP A 18 -22.58 -27.81 -24.32
CA ASP A 18 -21.89 -26.58 -23.99
C ASP A 18 -22.16 -26.19 -22.54
N CYS A 19 -21.18 -25.67 -21.84
CA CYS A 19 -21.33 -25.25 -20.47
C CYS A 19 -21.32 -23.70 -20.39
N LEU A 20 -22.38 -23.15 -19.80
CA LEU A 20 -22.43 -21.75 -19.44
C LEU A 20 -21.85 -21.64 -18.03
N CYS A 21 -20.64 -21.13 -17.94
CA CYS A 21 -19.90 -21.09 -16.68
C CYS A 21 -20.42 -20.00 -15.73
N GLU A 22 -20.40 -20.33 -14.45
CA GLU A 22 -20.58 -19.32 -13.41
C GLU A 22 -19.42 -18.31 -13.46
N LYS A 23 -19.67 -17.12 -12.92
CA LYS A 23 -18.68 -16.06 -12.89
C LYS A 23 -17.42 -16.53 -12.13
N GLY A 24 -16.26 -16.34 -12.71
CA GLY A 24 -14.98 -16.77 -12.14
C GLY A 24 -14.49 -18.11 -12.68
N TRP A 25 -15.27 -18.78 -13.53
CA TRP A 25 -14.93 -20.10 -14.08
C TRP A 25 -14.84 -20.08 -15.60
N THR A 26 -13.98 -20.92 -16.13
CA THR A 26 -13.80 -21.10 -17.57
C THR A 26 -13.48 -22.56 -17.88
N GLY A 27 -13.17 -22.85 -19.13
CA GLY A 27 -12.95 -24.20 -19.60
C GLY A 27 -14.22 -24.83 -20.18
N LYS A 28 -14.08 -25.93 -20.92
CA LYS A 28 -15.24 -26.59 -21.57
C LYS A 28 -16.27 -27.02 -20.54
N ASN A 29 -15.81 -27.51 -19.39
CA ASN A 29 -16.66 -28.00 -18.30
C ASN A 29 -16.70 -27.03 -17.11
N CYS A 30 -16.28 -25.81 -17.30
CA CYS A 30 -16.18 -24.81 -16.22
C CYS A 30 -15.34 -25.31 -15.04
N GLU A 31 -14.27 -26.05 -15.34
CA GLU A 31 -13.38 -26.68 -14.39
C GLU A 31 -12.17 -25.83 -14.03
N VAL A 32 -11.96 -24.74 -14.76
CA VAL A 32 -10.77 -23.89 -14.59
C VAL A 32 -11.15 -22.60 -13.90
N ASP A 33 -10.52 -22.33 -12.76
CA ASP A 33 -10.64 -21.05 -12.08
C ASP A 33 -9.91 -19.98 -12.91
N ILE A 34 -10.61 -18.87 -13.16
CA ILE A 34 -10.02 -17.74 -13.89
C ILE A 34 -9.01 -17.04 -12.99
N ASP A 35 -7.78 -16.89 -13.48
CA ASP A 35 -6.74 -16.15 -12.77
C ASP A 35 -7.02 -14.64 -12.89
N ASP A 36 -7.63 -14.08 -11.86
CA ASP A 36 -7.97 -12.66 -11.80
C ASP A 36 -6.74 -11.76 -11.72
N CYS A 37 -5.55 -12.33 -11.53
CA CYS A 37 -4.29 -11.61 -11.52
C CYS A 37 -3.66 -11.43 -12.91
N MET A 38 -4.20 -12.07 -13.95
CA MET A 38 -3.61 -12.03 -15.30
C MET A 38 -3.50 -10.62 -15.86
N GLU A 39 -4.46 -9.76 -15.57
CA GLU A 39 -4.45 -8.37 -16.03
C GLU A 39 -3.58 -7.44 -15.18
N LYS A 40 -2.89 -7.99 -14.21
CA LYS A 40 -2.00 -7.26 -13.29
C LYS A 40 -2.68 -6.08 -12.64
N PRO A 41 -3.75 -6.33 -11.86
CA PRO A 41 -4.55 -5.24 -11.28
C PRO A 41 -3.82 -4.49 -10.16
N CYS A 42 -2.81 -5.11 -9.55
CA CYS A 42 -2.09 -4.49 -8.44
C CYS A 42 -1.05 -3.50 -8.94
N GLN A 43 -1.22 -2.23 -8.56
CA GLN A 43 -0.35 -1.14 -8.95
C GLN A 43 0.81 -0.98 -7.96
N ASN A 44 1.77 -0.13 -8.33
CA ASN A 44 2.86 0.33 -7.44
C ASN A 44 3.67 -0.82 -6.80
N GLY A 45 3.87 -1.90 -7.55
CA GLY A 45 4.64 -3.05 -7.08
C GLY A 45 3.90 -3.96 -6.12
N GLY A 46 2.59 -3.83 -6.00
CA GLY A 46 1.76 -4.73 -5.20
C GLY A 46 1.79 -6.16 -5.73
N TYR A 47 1.76 -7.11 -4.82
CA TYR A 47 1.70 -8.54 -5.16
C TYR A 47 0.24 -8.98 -5.27
N CYS A 48 -0.12 -9.59 -6.38
CA CYS A 48 -1.48 -10.09 -6.62
C CYS A 48 -1.60 -11.53 -6.16
N ASN A 49 -2.61 -11.79 -5.34
CA ASN A 49 -3.00 -13.11 -4.90
C ASN A 49 -4.37 -13.44 -5.51
N ASP A 50 -4.40 -14.48 -6.33
CA ASP A 50 -5.64 -14.93 -6.99
C ASP A 50 -6.56 -15.60 -5.97
N LEU A 51 -7.82 -15.22 -5.98
CA LEU A 51 -8.88 -15.81 -5.17
C LEU A 51 -9.99 -16.33 -6.09
N LEU A 52 -10.94 -17.07 -5.54
CA LEU A 52 -12.08 -17.54 -6.31
C LEU A 52 -12.95 -16.35 -6.73
N ASN A 53 -12.99 -16.07 -8.03
CA ASN A 53 -13.76 -14.96 -8.63
C ASN A 53 -13.39 -13.59 -8.07
N ASP A 54 -12.16 -13.43 -7.60
CA ASP A 54 -11.64 -12.17 -7.06
C ASP A 54 -10.12 -12.25 -6.93
N TYR A 55 -9.50 -11.17 -6.51
CA TYR A 55 -8.08 -11.09 -6.23
C TYR A 55 -7.84 -10.20 -5.02
N GLN A 56 -6.66 -10.35 -4.45
CA GLN A 56 -6.21 -9.50 -3.35
C GLN A 56 -4.82 -8.98 -3.64
N CYS A 57 -4.63 -7.68 -3.50
CA CYS A 57 -3.32 -7.06 -3.64
C CYS A 57 -2.67 -6.88 -2.28
N GLN A 58 -1.45 -7.37 -2.15
CA GLN A 58 -0.58 -7.04 -1.02
C GLN A 58 0.25 -5.84 -1.40
N CYS A 59 -0.03 -4.72 -0.76
CA CYS A 59 0.59 -3.45 -1.11
C CYS A 59 1.90 -3.24 -0.36
N PRO A 60 2.88 -2.55 -0.99
CA PRO A 60 4.02 -2.02 -0.24
C PRO A 60 3.56 -1.09 0.88
N PRO A 61 4.37 -0.88 1.95
CA PRO A 61 3.94 -0.13 3.14
C PRO A 61 3.51 1.30 2.89
N VAL A 62 3.91 1.89 1.78
CA VAL A 62 3.61 3.28 1.42
C VAL A 62 2.36 3.42 0.54
N TYR A 63 1.69 2.31 0.23
CA TYR A 63 0.49 2.31 -0.60
C TYR A 63 -0.66 1.57 0.06
N LYS A 64 -1.89 1.93 -0.31
CA LYS A 64 -3.12 1.28 0.14
C LYS A 64 -4.15 1.25 -1.00
N GLY A 65 -5.32 0.75 -0.70
CA GLY A 65 -6.39 0.56 -1.68
C GLY A 65 -6.44 -0.88 -2.20
N LYS A 66 -7.54 -1.25 -2.84
CA LYS A 66 -7.72 -2.61 -3.37
C LYS A 66 -6.61 -2.98 -4.36
N ASN A 67 -6.19 -2.02 -5.17
CA ASN A 67 -5.18 -2.19 -6.22
C ASN A 67 -3.85 -1.49 -5.88
N CYS A 68 -3.65 -1.10 -4.63
CA CYS A 68 -2.47 -0.33 -4.20
C CYS A 68 -2.33 1.01 -4.94
N GLU A 69 -3.45 1.57 -5.34
CA GLU A 69 -3.52 2.78 -6.15
C GLU A 69 -3.41 4.08 -5.35
N ILE A 70 -3.52 3.99 -4.02
CA ILE A 70 -3.56 5.17 -3.14
C ILE A 70 -2.23 5.31 -2.42
N ASP A 71 -1.55 6.42 -2.66
CA ASP A 71 -0.36 6.81 -1.89
C ASP A 71 -0.76 7.18 -0.46
N ILE A 72 -0.06 6.61 0.51
CA ILE A 72 -0.29 6.92 1.91
C ILE A 72 0.45 8.22 2.21
N ASN A 73 -0.27 9.21 2.73
CA ASN A 73 0.36 10.44 3.19
C ASN A 73 0.92 10.21 4.60
N GLU A 74 2.20 9.81 4.67
CA GLU A 74 2.85 9.51 5.94
C GLU A 74 2.96 10.73 6.84
N CYS A 75 2.89 11.92 6.25
CA CYS A 75 2.96 13.17 7.02
C CYS A 75 1.75 13.35 7.97
N GLU A 76 0.65 12.67 7.72
CA GLU A 76 -0.51 12.71 8.63
C GLU A 76 -0.20 12.08 10.00
N ALA A 77 0.75 11.15 10.05
CA ALA A 77 1.21 10.53 11.29
C ALA A 77 2.28 11.34 12.01
N ASN A 78 2.68 12.48 11.47
CA ASN A 78 3.74 13.36 12.01
C ASN A 78 5.04 12.58 12.26
N PRO A 79 5.63 11.93 11.23
CA PRO A 79 6.82 11.11 11.41
C PRO A 79 8.08 11.91 11.68
N CYS A 80 8.10 13.20 11.31
CA CYS A 80 9.24 14.08 11.56
C CYS A 80 9.24 14.49 13.03
N GLN A 81 10.06 13.79 13.81
CA GLN A 81 10.02 13.89 15.26
C GLN A 81 10.47 15.26 15.77
N VAL A 82 9.74 15.64 16.78
CA VAL A 82 10.03 16.81 17.58
C VAL A 82 10.28 16.32 19.00
N ARG A 83 11.52 16.29 19.41
CA ARG A 83 11.82 16.02 20.81
C ARG A 83 11.99 17.36 21.52
N TYR A 84 10.91 17.84 22.11
CA TYR A 84 11.01 18.85 23.15
C TYR A 84 10.79 18.24 24.52
N PHE A 85 11.76 18.42 25.36
CA PHE A 85 11.70 18.04 26.77
C PHE A 85 10.91 19.03 27.62
N LEU A 86 10.04 19.85 27.02
CA LEU A 86 9.20 20.76 27.78
C LEU A 86 7.77 20.23 27.76
N SER A 87 7.44 19.48 28.79
CA SER A 87 6.21 18.74 28.98
C SER A 87 4.95 19.60 29.19
N PHE A 88 4.97 20.89 28.89
CA PHE A 88 3.89 21.79 29.27
C PHE A 88 3.24 22.58 28.14
N ILE A 89 3.63 22.41 26.92
CA ILE A 89 3.01 23.19 25.84
C ILE A 89 2.39 22.24 24.83
N PHE A 90 1.06 22.07 24.96
CA PHE A 90 0.24 21.54 23.89
C PHE A 90 0.28 22.53 22.73
N ILE A 91 1.24 22.38 21.85
CA ILE A 91 1.28 23.19 20.65
C ILE A 91 0.48 22.48 19.58
N ASN A 92 -0.38 23.24 18.94
CA ASN A 92 -1.24 22.78 17.85
C ASN A 92 -0.49 21.88 16.88
N LYS A 93 -1.14 20.81 16.47
CA LYS A 93 -0.64 19.77 15.56
C LYS A 93 -0.07 20.31 14.24
N ASN A 94 -0.21 21.59 13.97
CA ASN A 94 0.21 22.23 12.73
C ASN A 94 1.49 23.05 12.87
N ASN A 95 2.06 23.13 14.07
CA ASN A 95 3.34 23.82 14.25
C ASN A 95 4.47 22.79 14.17
N PHE A 96 5.19 22.85 13.09
CA PHE A 96 6.43 22.11 12.92
C PHE A 96 7.43 22.59 13.96
N GLN A 97 7.45 21.92 15.10
CA GLN A 97 8.43 22.21 16.13
C GLN A 97 9.80 21.80 15.59
N ASN A 98 10.85 22.40 16.11
CA ASN A 98 12.18 22.30 15.54
C ASN A 98 12.26 22.77 14.08
N GLY A 99 11.22 23.45 13.57
CA GLY A 99 11.17 23.94 12.20
C GLY A 99 11.25 22.83 11.15
N GLY A 100 11.08 21.57 11.57
CA GLY A 100 11.03 20.45 10.65
C GLY A 100 9.71 20.41 9.93
N GLY A 101 9.73 20.28 8.62
CA GLY A 101 8.56 20.07 7.79
C GLY A 101 8.54 18.65 7.28
N CYS A 102 7.35 18.05 7.22
CA CYS A 102 7.17 16.79 6.53
C CYS A 102 6.68 17.07 5.13
N VAL A 103 7.35 16.48 4.15
CA VAL A 103 6.94 16.57 2.74
C VAL A 103 6.56 15.18 2.27
N ASN A 104 5.29 15.02 1.91
CA ASN A 104 4.84 13.79 1.27
C ASN A 104 5.45 13.68 -0.11
N HIS A 105 6.02 12.54 -0.41
CA HIS A 105 6.66 12.24 -1.68
C HIS A 105 6.20 10.88 -2.16
N VAL A 106 6.13 10.67 -3.44
CA VAL A 106 5.72 9.38 -4.00
C VAL A 106 6.94 8.65 -4.56
N PRO A 107 7.31 7.49 -4.00
CA PRO A 107 6.77 6.85 -2.81
C PRO A 107 7.39 7.37 -1.51
N GLY A 108 6.57 7.55 -0.46
CA GLY A 108 7.05 7.84 0.87
C GLY A 108 7.09 9.33 1.24
N TYR A 109 7.99 9.70 2.12
CA TYR A 109 8.09 11.06 2.63
C TYR A 109 9.54 11.40 2.97
N PHE A 110 9.79 12.69 3.18
CA PHE A 110 11.04 13.13 3.78
C PHE A 110 10.81 14.28 4.75
N CYS A 111 11.73 14.43 5.69
CA CYS A 111 11.68 15.48 6.68
C CYS A 111 12.71 16.57 6.37
N ILE A 112 12.26 17.81 6.39
CA ILE A 112 13.14 18.98 6.31
C ILE A 112 13.42 19.44 7.75
N CYS A 113 14.64 19.22 8.22
CA CYS A 113 15.00 19.55 9.59
C CYS A 113 15.37 21.02 9.73
N LYS A 114 15.03 21.61 10.89
CA LYS A 114 15.51 22.93 11.27
C LYS A 114 17.02 22.86 11.52
N ALA A 115 17.71 24.00 11.36
CA ALA A 115 19.12 24.13 11.73
C ALA A 115 19.34 23.66 13.17
N GLY A 116 20.35 22.82 13.39
CA GLY A 116 20.65 22.22 14.68
C GLY A 116 20.10 20.80 14.85
N PHE A 117 19.34 20.31 13.87
CA PHE A 117 18.80 18.95 13.90
C PHE A 117 19.11 18.20 12.60
N SER A 118 19.26 16.89 12.72
CA SER A 118 19.54 16.01 11.60
C SER A 118 18.88 14.66 11.79
N GLY A 119 19.07 13.77 10.83
CA GLY A 119 18.48 12.44 10.82
C GLY A 119 17.25 12.39 9.92
N THR A 120 16.81 11.18 9.61
CA THR A 120 15.68 10.93 8.72
C THR A 120 14.39 11.57 9.25
N HIS A 121 14.24 11.61 10.57
CA HIS A 121 13.05 12.14 11.26
C HIS A 121 13.38 13.36 12.13
N CYS A 122 14.50 14.02 11.89
CA CYS A 122 14.98 15.15 12.70
C CYS A 122 15.18 14.79 14.18
N GLU A 123 15.47 13.51 14.43
CA GLU A 123 15.61 12.96 15.78
C GLU A 123 16.96 13.25 16.43
N THR A 124 17.94 13.65 15.65
CA THR A 124 19.30 13.88 16.14
C THR A 124 19.56 15.37 16.36
N ASN A 125 19.88 15.73 17.59
CA ASN A 125 20.36 17.07 17.89
C ASN A 125 21.84 17.18 17.53
N ILE A 126 22.17 18.12 16.67
CA ILE A 126 23.55 18.40 16.32
C ILE A 126 24.21 19.09 17.52
N ASP A 127 25.27 18.47 18.06
CA ASP A 127 25.98 19.04 19.20
C ASP A 127 26.89 20.17 18.72
N ASP A 128 26.38 21.39 18.82
CA ASP A 128 27.10 22.58 18.41
C ASP A 128 28.33 22.84 19.27
N CYS A 129 28.32 22.32 20.50
CA CYS A 129 29.48 22.47 21.40
C CYS A 129 30.69 21.66 20.94
N ARG A 130 30.46 20.50 20.31
CA ARG A 130 31.58 19.70 19.75
C ARG A 130 32.23 20.38 18.56
N ASN A 131 31.45 21.09 17.77
CA ASN A 131 31.96 21.81 16.61
C ASN A 131 32.82 23.00 16.99
N PHE A 132 32.62 23.54 18.18
CA PHE A 132 33.42 24.69 18.70
C PHE A 132 34.65 24.26 19.49
N SER A 133 34.65 23.03 20.04
CA SER A 133 35.74 22.54 20.89
C SER A 133 36.97 22.07 20.12
N ASN A 134 36.90 22.00 18.81
CA ASN A 134 38.01 21.63 17.92
C ASN A 134 38.79 22.81 17.38
N LYS A 135 38.66 23.94 17.98
CA LYS A 135 39.45 25.14 17.62
C LYS A 135 40.76 25.18 18.36
#